data_02dadeccae8750b63bdba09f9ec56eae
#
_entry.id   02dadeccae8750b63bdba09f9ec56eae
#
_cell.length_a   1.000
_cell.length_b   1.000
_cell.length_c   1.000
_cell.angle_alpha   90.00
_cell.angle_beta   90.00
_cell.angle_gamma   90.00
#
_symmetry.space_group_name_H-M   'P 1'
#
loop_
_entity.id
_entity.type
_entity.pdbx_description
1 polymer ?
#
loop_
_entity_poly.entity_id
_entity_poly.type
_entity_poly.pdbx_seq_one_letter_code
_entity_poly.pdbx_strand_id
1 'polypeptide(L)'
;MNLTDQCSMTLVESIPLYLKYKSNATFGIPLEQVWKDLISQASQSVNIVSFYWTLTGEDINVNSSTDIPGRDLLQALGELPSRNISVRVLTSVPTVKTNSTDLKILKQKGVQVRRVEFGRLTAGVLHTKFWIVDMKHVFIGSANMDWRALTQVKELGVVVCNCSSLAMDLHKIFQSYWVMGQPNSSLPKPWPANYSTDINKQHPLLVKEGNISSSLYIAGSPPSFCPPSRTQDLEAILSSISEADKFVDIAVMEYFPTTGFEKPHKFWPLIDNAIKMAVFDRKVKIRMLISCGRDSDPAMLPFLQSLASMDYPLHHISIQIKLYIVPVGNQSDIPYTRVNHNKYMVTDKVAYVGTSNWVGDYFLTTAGVSLVISQSTPHSALNNKTLYHQLKDVFNRDWHSEFTVHLRDLGHNPDCALSPR
;
A
#
# COMPACT_ATOMS: atom_id res chain seq x y z
N MET A 1 30.04 11.89 -2.30
CA MET A 1 28.89 11.78 -3.26
C MET A 1 29.17 10.59 -4.13
N ASN A 2 28.59 9.48 -3.81
CA ASN A 2 28.94 8.20 -4.38
C ASN A 2 27.88 7.77 -5.35
N LEU A 3 28.37 7.23 -6.49
CA LEU A 3 27.70 6.37 -7.44
C LEU A 3 26.17 6.56 -7.47
N THR A 4 25.70 7.27 -8.47
CA THR A 4 24.29 7.40 -8.79
C THR A 4 23.68 6.00 -8.83
N ASP A 5 22.88 5.65 -7.81
CA ASP A 5 22.08 4.45 -7.82
C ASP A 5 21.33 4.37 -9.16
N GLN A 6 21.49 3.26 -9.87
CA GLN A 6 20.74 3.01 -11.11
C GLN A 6 19.37 2.42 -10.75
N CYS A 7 18.58 3.22 -10.03
CA CYS A 7 17.25 2.79 -9.60
C CYS A 7 16.33 2.60 -10.81
N SER A 8 15.72 1.44 -10.93
CA SER A 8 14.59 1.20 -11.83
C SER A 8 13.32 0.98 -11.03
N MET A 9 12.22 1.55 -11.50
CA MET A 9 10.94 1.51 -10.81
C MET A 9 9.88 0.86 -11.69
N THR A 10 9.14 -0.08 -11.11
CA THR A 10 8.11 -0.81 -11.84
C THR A 10 6.84 -0.94 -11.03
N LEU A 11 5.71 -0.67 -11.68
CA LEU A 11 4.38 -0.87 -11.09
C LEU A 11 4.06 -2.36 -11.00
N VAL A 12 3.53 -2.77 -9.87
CA VAL A 12 3.20 -4.16 -9.55
C VAL A 12 1.72 -4.25 -9.22
N GLU A 13 1.04 -5.24 -9.77
CA GLU A 13 -0.38 -5.46 -9.50
C GLU A 13 -0.70 -6.93 -9.25
N SER A 14 -1.74 -7.17 -8.47
CA SER A 14 -2.49 -8.41 -8.48
C SER A 14 -3.90 -8.13 -8.97
N ILE A 15 -4.35 -8.88 -9.96
CA ILE A 15 -5.71 -8.83 -10.48
C ILE A 15 -6.42 -10.11 -10.04
N PRO A 16 -7.55 -10.01 -9.32
CA PRO A 16 -8.31 -11.19 -8.91
C PRO A 16 -8.64 -12.10 -10.10
N LEU A 17 -8.51 -13.40 -9.91
CA LEU A 17 -8.88 -14.38 -10.93
C LEU A 17 -10.31 -14.11 -11.43
N TYR A 18 -10.50 -14.33 -12.72
CA TYR A 18 -11.77 -14.14 -13.45
C TYR A 18 -12.18 -12.68 -13.68
N LEU A 19 -11.43 -11.68 -13.22
CA LEU A 19 -11.60 -10.30 -13.69
C LEU A 19 -11.00 -10.15 -15.09
N LYS A 20 -11.81 -9.74 -16.05
CA LYS A 20 -11.39 -9.54 -17.43
C LYS A 20 -11.49 -8.05 -17.79
N TYR A 21 -10.40 -7.47 -18.17
CA TYR A 21 -10.35 -6.13 -18.75
C TYR A 21 -10.30 -6.21 -20.27
N LYS A 22 -10.48 -5.06 -20.93
CA LYS A 22 -10.32 -4.96 -22.39
C LYS A 22 -8.90 -5.36 -22.80
N SER A 23 -8.74 -5.90 -23.99
CA SER A 23 -7.46 -6.43 -24.52
C SER A 23 -6.33 -5.40 -24.60
N ASN A 24 -6.65 -4.11 -24.68
CA ASN A 24 -5.69 -3.01 -24.73
C ASN A 24 -5.45 -2.34 -23.37
N ALA A 25 -5.88 -2.95 -22.27
CA ALA A 25 -5.69 -2.40 -20.94
C ALA A 25 -4.21 -2.45 -20.50
N THR A 26 -3.78 -1.42 -19.79
CA THR A 26 -2.44 -1.37 -19.18
C THR A 26 -2.45 -2.09 -17.85
N PHE A 27 -1.40 -2.87 -17.57
CA PHE A 27 -1.21 -3.57 -16.30
C PHE A 27 0.19 -3.31 -15.76
N GLY A 28 0.34 -3.37 -14.43
CA GLY A 28 1.62 -3.58 -13.76
C GLY A 28 2.13 -5.01 -13.95
N ILE A 29 3.35 -5.27 -13.55
CA ILE A 29 3.88 -6.64 -13.51
C ILE A 29 3.11 -7.43 -12.44
N PRO A 30 2.77 -8.72 -12.69
CA PRO A 30 2.09 -9.53 -11.70
C PRO A 30 2.85 -9.64 -10.38
N LEU A 31 2.16 -9.42 -9.26
CA LEU A 31 2.72 -9.45 -7.91
C LEU A 31 3.45 -10.76 -7.62
N GLU A 32 2.86 -11.89 -8.00
CA GLU A 32 3.46 -13.21 -7.85
C GLU A 32 4.84 -13.29 -8.54
N GLN A 33 4.92 -12.79 -9.78
CA GLN A 33 6.16 -12.77 -10.55
C GLN A 33 7.24 -11.95 -9.84
N VAL A 34 6.89 -10.73 -9.42
CA VAL A 34 7.84 -9.84 -8.73
C VAL A 34 8.37 -10.46 -7.44
N TRP A 35 7.50 -11.07 -6.63
CA TRP A 35 7.94 -11.70 -5.40
C TRP A 35 8.82 -12.94 -5.65
N LYS A 36 8.51 -13.75 -6.66
CA LYS A 36 9.36 -14.87 -7.09
C LYS A 36 10.73 -14.37 -7.60
N ASP A 37 10.75 -13.30 -8.38
CA ASP A 37 11.99 -12.71 -8.88
C ASP A 37 12.85 -12.15 -7.74
N LEU A 38 12.26 -11.45 -6.78
CA LEU A 38 12.97 -10.96 -5.60
C LEU A 38 13.59 -12.09 -4.77
N ILE A 39 12.90 -13.21 -4.60
CA ILE A 39 13.43 -14.39 -3.90
C ILE A 39 14.55 -15.06 -4.71
N SER A 40 14.36 -15.21 -6.02
CA SER A 40 15.32 -15.92 -6.87
C SER A 40 16.66 -15.20 -6.98
N GLN A 41 16.64 -13.87 -7.05
CA GLN A 41 17.84 -13.04 -7.13
C GLN A 41 18.51 -12.75 -5.78
N ALA A 42 17.85 -13.09 -4.66
CA ALA A 42 18.42 -12.89 -3.33
C ALA A 42 19.73 -13.66 -3.15
N SER A 43 20.75 -12.97 -2.68
CA SER A 43 22.12 -13.50 -2.50
C SER A 43 22.67 -13.33 -1.08
N GLN A 44 22.15 -12.38 -0.31
CA GLN A 44 22.64 -12.04 1.04
C GLN A 44 21.54 -12.00 2.08
N SER A 45 20.45 -11.27 1.81
CA SER A 45 19.42 -11.04 2.81
C SER A 45 18.05 -10.72 2.22
N VAL A 46 17.01 -11.19 2.92
CA VAL A 46 15.61 -10.83 2.67
C VAL A 46 14.97 -10.38 3.97
N ASN A 47 14.46 -9.17 4.01
CA ASN A 47 13.74 -8.61 5.14
C ASN A 47 12.31 -8.31 4.71
N ILE A 48 11.32 -8.88 5.41
CA ILE A 48 9.90 -8.73 5.06
C ILE A 48 9.13 -8.24 6.27
N VAL A 49 8.29 -7.23 6.04
CA VAL A 49 7.28 -6.79 7.00
C VAL A 49 5.90 -7.04 6.39
N SER A 50 5.01 -7.66 7.14
CA SER A 50 3.61 -7.85 6.77
C SER A 50 2.73 -7.84 8.01
N PHE A 51 1.52 -7.28 7.86
CA PHE A 51 0.57 -7.23 8.96
C PHE A 51 0.24 -8.63 9.50
N TYR A 52 -0.01 -9.58 8.61
CA TYR A 52 -0.24 -10.98 8.94
C TYR A 52 0.31 -11.91 7.85
N TRP A 53 0.30 -13.23 8.11
CA TRP A 53 0.81 -14.28 7.23
C TRP A 53 -0.20 -15.40 7.08
N THR A 54 -0.61 -15.67 5.84
CA THR A 54 -1.48 -16.78 5.44
C THR A 54 -1.23 -17.12 3.97
N LEU A 55 -0.01 -17.62 3.67
CA LEU A 55 0.39 -18.04 2.33
C LEU A 55 -0.26 -19.36 1.89
N THR A 56 -0.94 -20.05 2.82
CA THR A 56 -1.71 -21.26 2.54
C THR A 56 -3.12 -21.11 3.10
N GLY A 57 -4.06 -21.94 2.63
CA GLY A 57 -5.43 -21.95 3.13
C GLY A 57 -5.59 -22.57 4.54
N GLU A 58 -4.53 -23.16 5.12
CA GLU A 58 -4.60 -23.94 6.35
C GLU A 58 -5.10 -23.13 7.56
N ASP A 59 -4.54 -21.94 7.78
CA ASP A 59 -4.90 -21.10 8.95
C ASP A 59 -6.31 -20.50 8.91
N ILE A 60 -6.95 -20.54 7.74
CA ILE A 60 -8.33 -20.05 7.54
C ILE A 60 -9.31 -21.18 7.17
N ASN A 61 -8.87 -22.44 7.26
CA ASN A 61 -9.65 -23.64 6.95
C ASN A 61 -10.26 -23.63 5.54
N VAL A 62 -9.52 -23.13 4.55
CA VAL A 62 -9.92 -23.11 3.14
C VAL A 62 -9.03 -24.07 2.36
N ASN A 63 -9.67 -24.97 1.59
CA ASN A 63 -8.98 -25.81 0.63
C ASN A 63 -9.31 -25.32 -0.78
N SER A 64 -8.36 -24.61 -1.39
CA SER A 64 -8.52 -24.06 -2.73
C SER A 64 -7.22 -24.20 -3.51
N SER A 65 -7.31 -24.65 -4.76
CA SER A 65 -6.15 -24.68 -5.66
C SER A 65 -5.58 -23.32 -5.99
N THR A 66 -6.32 -22.23 -5.67
CA THR A 66 -5.87 -20.87 -5.89
C THR A 66 -4.82 -20.41 -4.86
N ASP A 67 -4.51 -21.24 -3.84
CA ASP A 67 -3.42 -21.00 -2.88
C ASP A 67 -2.06 -21.55 -3.34
N ILE A 68 -1.99 -22.24 -4.48
CA ILE A 68 -0.73 -22.80 -5.02
C ILE A 68 0.38 -21.76 -5.11
N PRO A 69 0.17 -20.56 -5.66
CA PRO A 69 1.23 -19.53 -5.68
C PRO A 69 1.75 -19.15 -4.30
N GLY A 70 0.88 -19.13 -3.30
CA GLY A 70 1.26 -18.86 -1.91
C GLY A 70 2.11 -19.98 -1.31
N ARG A 71 1.75 -21.25 -1.57
CA ARG A 71 2.54 -22.43 -1.14
C ARG A 71 3.94 -22.40 -1.76
N ASP A 72 4.03 -22.10 -3.06
CA ASP A 72 5.32 -21.98 -3.77
C ASP A 72 6.21 -20.91 -3.12
N LEU A 73 5.63 -19.73 -2.79
CA LEU A 73 6.36 -18.65 -2.13
C LEU A 73 6.80 -19.04 -0.72
N LEU A 74 5.96 -19.72 0.05
CA LEU A 74 6.30 -20.20 1.39
C LEU A 74 7.49 -21.18 1.34
N GLN A 75 7.46 -22.10 0.38
CA GLN A 75 8.55 -23.04 0.14
C GLN A 75 9.83 -22.29 -0.23
N ALA A 76 9.77 -21.42 -1.23
CA ALA A 76 10.93 -20.67 -1.73
C ALA A 76 11.59 -19.80 -0.64
N LEU A 77 10.79 -19.10 0.16
CA LEU A 77 11.29 -18.33 1.32
C LEU A 77 11.97 -19.25 2.36
N GLY A 78 11.39 -20.42 2.61
CA GLY A 78 11.94 -21.39 3.57
C GLY A 78 13.24 -22.05 3.10
N GLU A 79 13.55 -22.01 1.81
CA GLU A 79 14.79 -22.58 1.25
C GLU A 79 15.97 -21.59 1.30
N LEU A 80 15.73 -20.29 1.47
CA LEU A 80 16.78 -19.27 1.48
C LEU A 80 17.84 -19.49 2.59
N PRO A 81 17.49 -19.84 3.85
CA PRO A 81 18.50 -20.05 4.88
C PRO A 81 19.47 -21.20 4.55
N SER A 82 19.04 -22.25 3.88
CA SER A 82 19.92 -23.37 3.45
C SER A 82 20.93 -22.93 2.38
N ARG A 83 20.67 -21.81 1.71
CA ARG A 83 21.56 -21.14 0.74
C ARG A 83 22.44 -20.06 1.39
N ASN A 84 22.53 -20.03 2.72
CA ASN A 84 23.22 -18.99 3.50
C ASN A 84 22.68 -17.57 3.30
N ILE A 85 21.41 -17.42 2.93
CA ILE A 85 20.74 -16.13 2.82
C ILE A 85 20.01 -15.83 4.12
N SER A 86 20.29 -14.67 4.73
CA SER A 86 19.64 -14.26 5.97
C SER A 86 18.19 -13.82 5.69
N VAL A 87 17.23 -14.44 6.35
CA VAL A 87 15.81 -14.07 6.21
C VAL A 87 15.26 -13.62 7.55
N ARG A 88 14.75 -12.38 7.59
CA ARG A 88 14.11 -11.78 8.77
C ARG A 88 12.68 -11.34 8.43
N VAL A 89 11.76 -11.71 9.28
CA VAL A 89 10.32 -11.45 9.11
C VAL A 89 9.76 -10.74 10.31
N LEU A 90 8.99 -9.70 10.06
CA LEU A 90 8.23 -8.95 11.04
C LEU A 90 6.73 -9.06 10.77
N THR A 91 5.96 -9.25 11.85
CA THR A 91 4.50 -9.30 11.77
C THR A 91 3.87 -8.67 13.01
N SER A 92 2.59 -8.32 12.91
CA SER A 92 1.82 -7.77 14.04
C SER A 92 1.40 -8.84 15.03
N VAL A 93 0.98 -8.41 16.21
CA VAL A 93 0.21 -9.20 17.18
C VAL A 93 -1.09 -8.46 17.45
N PRO A 94 -2.26 -9.09 17.38
CA PRO A 94 -2.47 -10.45 16.87
C PRO A 94 -2.28 -10.54 15.34
N THR A 95 -2.03 -11.77 14.84
CA THR A 95 -2.11 -12.11 13.42
C THR A 95 -3.51 -12.68 13.12
N VAL A 96 -3.79 -13.09 11.87
CA VAL A 96 -5.04 -13.80 11.51
C VAL A 96 -5.29 -15.00 12.43
N LYS A 97 -4.21 -15.72 12.78
CA LYS A 97 -4.22 -16.77 13.80
C LYS A 97 -3.05 -16.54 14.76
N THR A 98 -3.27 -16.73 16.05
CA THR A 98 -2.25 -16.52 17.08
C THR A 98 -0.97 -17.33 16.82
N ASN A 99 -1.12 -18.53 16.28
CA ASN A 99 -0.02 -19.42 15.88
C ASN A 99 -0.10 -19.70 14.39
N SER A 100 0.39 -18.75 13.57
CA SER A 100 0.45 -18.91 12.13
C SER A 100 1.28 -20.14 11.77
N THR A 101 0.72 -21.04 10.98
CA THR A 101 1.35 -22.24 10.45
C THR A 101 2.52 -21.89 9.56
N ASP A 102 2.38 -20.88 8.70
CA ASP A 102 3.44 -20.38 7.81
C ASP A 102 4.66 -19.93 8.60
N LEU A 103 4.45 -19.10 9.63
CA LEU A 103 5.54 -18.59 10.47
C LEU A 103 6.22 -19.70 11.27
N LYS A 104 5.50 -20.76 11.66
CA LYS A 104 6.06 -21.95 12.31
C LYS A 104 6.98 -22.70 11.36
N ILE A 105 6.51 -22.92 10.11
CA ILE A 105 7.29 -23.57 9.05
C ILE A 105 8.56 -22.78 8.76
N LEU A 106 8.45 -21.46 8.57
CA LEU A 106 9.59 -20.60 8.28
C LEU A 106 10.63 -20.62 9.41
N LYS A 107 10.19 -20.58 10.68
CA LYS A 107 11.09 -20.69 11.84
C LYS A 107 11.86 -22.03 11.87
N GLN A 108 11.18 -23.14 11.59
CA GLN A 108 11.79 -24.46 11.53
C GLN A 108 12.87 -24.55 10.44
N LYS A 109 12.73 -23.76 9.38
CA LYS A 109 13.70 -23.68 8.27
C LYS A 109 14.81 -22.64 8.49
N GLY A 110 14.87 -21.98 9.65
CA GLY A 110 15.93 -21.04 10.02
C GLY A 110 15.62 -19.57 9.77
N VAL A 111 14.41 -19.22 9.37
CA VAL A 111 13.98 -17.82 9.23
C VAL A 111 13.82 -17.18 10.61
N GLN A 112 14.35 -15.97 10.79
CA GLN A 112 14.18 -15.20 12.01
C GLN A 112 12.84 -14.46 11.98
N VAL A 113 11.94 -14.79 12.89
CA VAL A 113 10.60 -14.20 12.97
C VAL A 113 10.46 -13.41 14.25
N ARG A 114 10.06 -12.15 14.15
CA ARG A 114 9.64 -11.32 15.28
C ARG A 114 8.20 -10.86 15.14
N ARG A 115 7.49 -10.83 16.25
CA ARG A 115 6.14 -10.28 16.37
C ARG A 115 6.22 -8.99 17.16
N VAL A 116 5.56 -7.94 16.67
CA VAL A 116 5.56 -6.63 17.32
C VAL A 116 4.20 -6.39 17.96
N GLU A 117 4.20 -6.21 19.27
CA GLU A 117 3.00 -5.86 20.04
C GLU A 117 2.72 -4.35 19.92
N PHE A 118 2.33 -3.93 18.72
CA PHE A 118 2.11 -2.52 18.40
C PHE A 118 1.01 -1.89 19.27
N GLY A 119 -0.02 -2.67 19.63
CA GLY A 119 -1.08 -2.24 20.54
C GLY A 119 -0.55 -1.75 21.88
N ARG A 120 0.49 -2.40 22.44
CA ARG A 120 1.15 -1.99 23.66
C ARG A 120 1.98 -0.71 23.50
N LEU A 121 2.57 -0.51 22.33
CA LEU A 121 3.46 0.62 22.05
C LEU A 121 2.71 1.89 21.66
N THR A 122 1.64 1.77 20.87
CA THR A 122 0.97 2.91 20.24
C THR A 122 -0.56 2.84 20.26
N ALA A 123 -1.16 1.76 20.78
CA ALA A 123 -2.57 1.41 20.67
C ALA A 123 -3.04 1.10 19.21
N GLY A 124 -2.12 0.98 18.25
CA GLY A 124 -2.36 0.61 16.86
C GLY A 124 -1.87 -0.80 16.53
N VAL A 125 -1.66 -1.06 15.24
CA VAL A 125 -1.16 -2.34 14.72
C VAL A 125 0.03 -2.12 13.77
N LEU A 126 0.84 -3.16 13.54
CA LEU A 126 1.85 -3.15 12.48
C LEU A 126 1.18 -3.46 11.15
N HIS A 127 0.68 -2.44 10.44
CA HIS A 127 -0.09 -2.64 9.21
C HIS A 127 0.72 -2.43 7.93
N THR A 128 1.98 -2.04 8.03
CA THR A 128 2.85 -1.82 6.87
C THR A 128 3.19 -3.12 6.13
N LYS A 129 3.50 -3.03 4.83
CA LYS A 129 3.89 -4.16 3.98
C LYS A 129 5.02 -3.71 3.06
N PHE A 130 6.19 -4.28 3.27
CA PHE A 130 7.34 -4.05 2.39
C PHE A 130 8.38 -5.15 2.46
N TRP A 131 9.20 -5.22 1.43
CA TRP A 131 10.35 -6.10 1.33
C TRP A 131 11.62 -5.30 1.11
N ILE A 132 12.74 -5.78 1.64
CA ILE A 132 14.09 -5.29 1.34
C ILE A 132 14.93 -6.51 1.03
N VAL A 133 15.50 -6.58 -0.18
CA VAL A 133 16.34 -7.68 -0.64
C VAL A 133 17.74 -7.15 -0.93
N ASP A 134 18.76 -7.81 -0.34
CA ASP A 134 20.18 -7.52 -0.52
C ASP A 134 20.57 -6.05 -0.30
N MET A 135 19.77 -5.28 0.45
CA MET A 135 19.95 -3.83 0.63
C MET A 135 20.04 -3.05 -0.70
N LYS A 136 19.39 -3.56 -1.73
CA LYS A 136 19.38 -2.99 -3.09
C LYS A 136 18.00 -2.91 -3.73
N HIS A 137 17.11 -3.84 -3.36
CA HIS A 137 15.78 -3.93 -3.95
C HIS A 137 14.74 -3.74 -2.86
N VAL A 138 13.71 -2.98 -3.15
CA VAL A 138 12.58 -2.77 -2.25
C VAL A 138 11.27 -3.02 -2.97
N PHE A 139 10.30 -3.56 -2.24
CA PHE A 139 8.90 -3.60 -2.64
C PHE A 139 8.08 -2.91 -1.56
N ILE A 140 7.16 -2.03 -1.95
CA ILE A 140 6.20 -1.36 -1.06
C ILE A 140 4.83 -1.45 -1.71
N GLY A 141 3.81 -1.88 -0.98
CA GLY A 141 2.47 -1.98 -1.55
C GLY A 141 1.39 -2.39 -0.56
N SER A 142 0.22 -2.68 -1.10
CA SER A 142 -0.97 -3.03 -0.30
C SER A 142 -1.01 -4.49 0.14
N ALA A 143 -0.28 -5.39 -0.54
CA ALA A 143 -0.38 -6.84 -0.38
C ALA A 143 0.24 -7.36 0.93
N ASN A 144 -0.54 -8.06 1.72
CA ASN A 144 -0.04 -8.88 2.81
C ASN A 144 0.60 -10.18 2.30
N MET A 145 1.36 -10.85 3.14
CA MET A 145 1.87 -12.20 2.87
C MET A 145 0.74 -13.22 2.96
N ASP A 146 -0.12 -13.17 1.96
CA ASP A 146 -1.40 -13.87 1.87
C ASP A 146 -1.58 -14.41 0.45
N TRP A 147 -1.89 -15.70 0.31
CA TRP A 147 -2.16 -16.29 -1.00
C TRP A 147 -3.32 -15.61 -1.72
N ARG A 148 -4.30 -15.07 -0.98
CA ARG A 148 -5.42 -14.32 -1.54
C ARG A 148 -4.97 -13.03 -2.21
N ALA A 149 -3.91 -12.39 -1.72
CA ALA A 149 -3.29 -11.23 -2.35
C ALA A 149 -2.73 -11.54 -3.75
N LEU A 150 -2.42 -12.81 -4.05
CA LEU A 150 -1.89 -13.22 -5.34
C LEU A 150 -2.97 -13.57 -6.36
N THR A 151 -4.14 -14.05 -5.91
CA THR A 151 -5.15 -14.65 -6.79
C THR A 151 -6.57 -14.14 -6.60
N GLN A 152 -6.93 -13.56 -5.45
CA GLN A 152 -8.31 -13.28 -5.06
C GLN A 152 -8.59 -11.81 -4.73
N VAL A 153 -7.56 -11.02 -4.47
CA VAL A 153 -7.66 -9.62 -4.04
C VAL A 153 -6.93 -8.74 -5.04
N LYS A 154 -7.49 -7.57 -5.35
CA LYS A 154 -6.83 -6.60 -6.20
C LYS A 154 -5.82 -5.80 -5.35
N GLU A 155 -4.54 -5.93 -5.69
CA GLU A 155 -3.43 -5.29 -4.98
C GLU A 155 -2.61 -4.41 -5.92
N LEU A 156 -1.91 -3.43 -5.35
CA LEU A 156 -1.00 -2.57 -6.08
C LEU A 156 0.21 -2.22 -5.22
N GLY A 157 1.37 -2.20 -5.85
CA GLY A 157 2.62 -1.82 -5.23
C GLY A 157 3.64 -1.34 -6.25
N VAL A 158 4.82 -1.04 -5.76
CA VAL A 158 5.98 -0.64 -6.55
C VAL A 158 7.18 -1.48 -6.14
N VAL A 159 7.90 -2.00 -7.10
CA VAL A 159 9.24 -2.54 -6.88
C VAL A 159 10.27 -1.53 -7.39
N VAL A 160 11.26 -1.23 -6.56
CA VAL A 160 12.41 -0.39 -6.93
C VAL A 160 13.66 -1.25 -6.83
N CYS A 161 14.32 -1.45 -7.96
CA CYS A 161 15.50 -2.30 -8.07
C CYS A 161 16.79 -1.48 -8.18
N ASN A 162 17.90 -2.05 -7.71
CA ASN A 162 19.24 -1.46 -7.75
C ASN A 162 19.33 -0.05 -7.12
N CYS A 163 18.60 0.16 -6.01
CA CYS A 163 18.44 1.43 -5.32
C CYS A 163 18.89 1.32 -3.86
N SER A 164 20.20 1.21 -3.64
CA SER A 164 20.77 0.96 -2.31
C SER A 164 20.47 2.07 -1.32
N SER A 165 20.46 3.31 -1.75
CA SER A 165 20.15 4.47 -0.88
C SER A 165 18.71 4.38 -0.35
N LEU A 166 17.76 4.03 -1.20
CA LEU A 166 16.35 3.85 -0.79
C LEU A 166 16.18 2.61 0.10
N ALA A 167 16.87 1.52 -0.24
CA ALA A 167 16.83 0.29 0.54
C ALA A 167 17.41 0.49 1.95
N MET A 168 18.52 1.21 2.09
CA MET A 168 19.11 1.59 3.39
C MET A 168 18.18 2.49 4.19
N ASP A 169 17.49 3.41 3.53
CA ASP A 169 16.53 4.29 4.20
C ASP A 169 15.30 3.50 4.72
N LEU A 170 14.73 2.62 3.90
CA LEU A 170 13.64 1.74 4.34
C LEU A 170 14.09 0.76 5.44
N HIS A 171 15.35 0.33 5.41
CA HIS A 171 15.90 -0.56 6.42
C HIS A 171 15.98 0.10 7.80
N LYS A 172 16.12 1.43 7.91
CA LYS A 172 16.03 2.13 9.20
C LYS A 172 14.65 1.95 9.83
N ILE A 173 13.59 2.00 9.02
CA ILE A 173 12.21 1.71 9.47
C ILE A 173 12.09 0.24 9.89
N PHE A 174 12.60 -0.70 9.07
CA PHE A 174 12.62 -2.11 9.44
C PHE A 174 13.32 -2.34 10.80
N GLN A 175 14.46 -1.72 11.02
CA GLN A 175 15.21 -1.86 12.25
C GLN A 175 14.46 -1.28 13.46
N SER A 176 13.72 -0.18 13.31
CA SER A 176 12.90 0.35 14.40
C SER A 176 11.84 -0.65 14.84
N TYR A 177 11.17 -1.31 13.90
CA TYR A 177 10.21 -2.37 14.20
C TYR A 177 10.89 -3.62 14.77
N TRP A 178 12.07 -3.99 14.22
CA TRP A 178 12.82 -5.15 14.66
C TRP A 178 13.25 -5.05 16.13
N VAL A 179 13.69 -3.89 16.55
CA VAL A 179 14.07 -3.63 17.95
C VAL A 179 12.82 -3.64 18.85
N MET A 180 11.72 -3.04 18.40
CA MET A 180 10.47 -3.02 19.15
C MET A 180 9.77 -4.39 19.22
N GLY A 181 10.14 -5.34 18.41
CA GLY A 181 9.72 -6.75 18.52
C GLY A 181 10.45 -7.55 19.61
N GLN A 182 11.35 -6.94 20.38
CA GLN A 182 11.96 -7.56 21.55
C GLN A 182 11.02 -7.52 22.75
N PRO A 183 11.04 -8.53 23.62
CA PRO A 183 10.26 -8.52 24.86
C PRO A 183 10.56 -7.26 25.70
N ASN A 184 9.52 -6.69 26.29
CA ASN A 184 9.62 -5.52 27.17
C ASN A 184 10.22 -4.27 26.53
N SER A 185 10.30 -4.19 25.19
CA SER A 185 10.75 -3.00 24.49
C SER A 185 9.87 -1.79 24.78
N SER A 186 10.45 -0.59 24.78
CA SER A 186 9.73 0.68 24.93
C SER A 186 10.21 1.66 23.86
N LEU A 187 9.31 2.54 23.42
CA LEU A 187 9.63 3.54 22.42
C LEU A 187 10.70 4.52 22.95
N PRO A 188 11.81 4.68 22.23
CA PRO A 188 12.81 5.71 22.60
C PRO A 188 12.22 7.12 22.47
N LYS A 189 12.66 8.02 23.34
CA LYS A 189 12.28 9.44 23.31
C LYS A 189 13.49 10.31 23.61
N PRO A 190 14.18 10.84 22.59
CA PRO A 190 13.99 10.66 21.14
C PRO A 190 14.53 9.33 20.61
N TRP A 191 14.22 9.01 19.34
CA TRP A 191 14.89 7.93 18.62
C TRP A 191 16.38 8.25 18.45
N PRO A 192 17.27 7.25 18.57
CA PRO A 192 18.71 7.43 18.29
C PRO A 192 18.94 7.91 16.85
N ALA A 193 20.01 8.69 16.65
CA ALA A 193 20.31 9.35 15.37
C ALA A 193 20.48 8.37 14.18
N ASN A 194 20.89 7.13 14.43
CA ASN A 194 21.03 6.11 13.39
C ASN A 194 19.68 5.67 12.75
N TYR A 195 18.56 6.02 13.35
CA TYR A 195 17.23 5.82 12.76
C TYR A 195 16.75 7.02 11.93
N SER A 196 17.42 8.17 12.04
CA SER A 196 17.14 9.36 11.26
C SER A 196 17.47 9.18 9.78
N THR A 197 16.83 9.97 8.92
CA THR A 197 17.07 9.94 7.49
C THR A 197 17.42 11.30 6.94
N ASP A 198 18.28 11.31 5.92
CA ASP A 198 18.55 12.50 5.09
C ASP A 198 17.66 12.52 3.83
N ILE A 199 16.87 11.44 3.61
CA ILE A 199 15.95 11.31 2.48
C ILE A 199 14.53 11.57 2.97
N ASN A 200 13.98 12.73 2.64
CA ASN A 200 12.64 13.15 3.07
C ASN A 200 12.02 14.08 2.01
N LYS A 201 10.85 14.65 2.29
CA LYS A 201 10.16 15.56 1.38
C LYS A 201 11.03 16.78 1.01
N GLN A 202 11.78 17.34 1.96
CA GLN A 202 12.62 18.51 1.74
C GLN A 202 13.90 18.17 0.98
N HIS A 203 14.41 16.97 1.19
CA HIS A 203 15.63 16.44 0.58
C HIS A 203 15.36 15.05 -0.02
N PRO A 204 14.61 14.96 -1.12
CA PRO A 204 14.30 13.68 -1.74
C PRO A 204 15.55 13.07 -2.39
N LEU A 205 15.57 11.75 -2.47
CA LEU A 205 16.58 11.02 -3.25
C LEU A 205 16.38 11.31 -4.73
N LEU A 206 17.40 11.86 -5.38
CA LEU A 206 17.40 12.12 -6.81
C LEU A 206 18.00 10.94 -7.57
N VAL A 207 17.27 10.38 -8.50
CA VAL A 207 17.68 9.24 -9.32
C VAL A 207 17.43 9.51 -10.79
N LYS A 208 18.21 8.84 -11.65
CA LYS A 208 18.04 8.88 -13.10
C LYS A 208 17.86 7.48 -13.65
N GLU A 209 16.83 7.30 -14.46
CA GLU A 209 16.59 6.09 -15.24
C GLU A 209 16.57 6.49 -16.73
N GLY A 210 17.68 6.24 -17.42
CA GLY A 210 17.87 6.80 -18.77
C GLY A 210 17.78 8.33 -18.78
N ASN A 211 16.83 8.87 -19.53
CA ASN A 211 16.56 10.32 -19.61
C ASN A 211 15.51 10.82 -18.61
N ILE A 212 14.98 9.93 -17.75
CA ILE A 212 13.96 10.30 -16.77
C ILE A 212 14.67 10.65 -15.47
N SER A 213 14.42 11.87 -14.97
CA SER A 213 14.85 12.29 -13.64
C SER A 213 13.68 12.11 -12.66
N SER A 214 13.94 11.46 -11.54
CA SER A 214 12.95 11.20 -10.51
C SER A 214 13.45 11.66 -9.14
N SER A 215 12.54 12.12 -8.30
CA SER A 215 12.79 12.36 -6.89
C SER A 215 11.90 11.43 -6.05
N LEU A 216 12.49 10.78 -5.05
CA LEU A 216 11.86 9.75 -4.24
C LEU A 216 12.06 10.04 -2.76
N TYR A 217 11.04 9.77 -1.95
CA TYR A 217 11.22 9.63 -0.50
C TYR A 217 10.20 8.66 0.09
N ILE A 218 10.55 8.11 1.26
CA ILE A 218 9.68 7.25 2.04
C ILE A 218 9.12 8.05 3.20
N ALA A 219 7.80 8.06 3.33
CA ALA A 219 7.12 8.58 4.51
C ALA A 219 6.67 7.44 5.42
N GLY A 220 6.42 7.73 6.69
CA GLY A 220 6.05 6.71 7.68
C GLY A 220 4.99 7.17 8.66
N SER A 221 4.35 6.22 9.31
CA SER A 221 3.43 6.38 10.45
C SER A 221 3.67 5.29 11.50
N PRO A 222 3.25 5.48 12.75
CA PRO A 222 2.74 6.70 13.36
C PRO A 222 3.87 7.69 13.69
N PRO A 223 3.56 8.92 14.12
CA PRO A 223 4.57 9.93 14.49
C PRO A 223 5.58 9.43 15.53
N SER A 224 5.14 8.58 16.48
CA SER A 224 6.00 7.99 17.50
C SER A 224 7.10 7.05 16.95
N PHE A 225 6.98 6.60 15.72
CA PHE A 225 7.98 5.80 14.99
C PHE A 225 8.74 6.61 13.92
N CYS A 226 8.44 7.90 13.80
CA CYS A 226 9.13 8.80 12.87
C CYS A 226 10.16 9.64 13.63
N PRO A 227 11.46 9.45 13.41
CA PRO A 227 12.48 10.41 13.85
C PRO A 227 12.17 11.80 13.24
N PRO A 228 12.69 12.90 13.83
CA PRO A 228 12.35 14.26 13.40
C PRO A 228 12.58 14.56 11.92
N SER A 229 13.51 13.88 11.26
CA SER A 229 13.83 14.05 9.83
C SER A 229 12.98 13.20 8.88
N ARG A 230 12.19 12.23 9.39
CA ARG A 230 11.31 11.39 8.58
C ARG A 230 10.02 12.13 8.28
N THR A 231 9.68 12.29 7.00
CA THR A 231 8.35 12.79 6.60
C THR A 231 7.27 11.85 7.14
N GLN A 232 6.28 12.41 7.80
CA GLN A 232 5.12 11.62 8.25
C GLN A 232 4.20 11.30 7.08
N ASP A 233 3.60 10.11 7.10
CA ASP A 233 2.74 9.65 6.01
C ASP A 233 1.53 10.56 5.77
N LEU A 234 0.92 11.07 6.83
CA LEU A 234 -0.13 12.08 6.73
C LEU A 234 0.37 13.37 6.05
N GLU A 235 1.57 13.85 6.41
CA GLU A 235 2.17 15.02 5.76
C GLU A 235 2.38 14.79 4.27
N ALA A 236 2.83 13.58 3.88
CA ALA A 236 3.00 13.22 2.48
C ALA A 236 1.67 13.28 1.69
N ILE A 237 0.57 12.79 2.26
CA ILE A 237 -0.77 12.87 1.65
C ILE A 237 -1.23 14.32 1.55
N LEU A 238 -1.20 15.06 2.67
CA LEU A 238 -1.71 16.43 2.72
C LEU A 238 -0.93 17.35 1.77
N SER A 239 0.40 17.22 1.73
CA SER A 239 1.21 18.02 0.81
C SER A 239 0.98 17.66 -0.65
N SER A 240 0.86 16.37 -0.98
CA SER A 240 0.57 15.94 -2.35
C SER A 240 -0.77 16.50 -2.85
N ILE A 241 -1.80 16.54 -2.00
CA ILE A 241 -3.09 17.15 -2.33
C ILE A 241 -2.96 18.68 -2.43
N SER A 242 -2.27 19.32 -1.49
CA SER A 242 -2.15 20.79 -1.46
C SER A 242 -1.28 21.34 -2.59
N GLU A 243 -0.33 20.58 -3.10
CA GLU A 243 0.55 20.97 -4.20
C GLU A 243 -0.02 20.66 -5.59
N ALA A 244 -1.09 19.89 -5.69
CA ALA A 244 -1.76 19.58 -6.96
C ALA A 244 -2.41 20.85 -7.55
N ASP A 245 -2.22 21.07 -8.86
CA ASP A 245 -2.79 22.21 -9.59
C ASP A 245 -3.97 21.83 -10.49
N LYS A 246 -4.03 20.58 -10.96
CA LYS A 246 -5.01 20.17 -11.99
C LYS A 246 -5.95 19.09 -11.51
N PHE A 247 -5.42 18.00 -10.94
CA PHE A 247 -6.21 16.86 -10.52
C PHE A 247 -5.57 16.09 -9.37
N VAL A 248 -6.41 15.35 -8.63
CA VAL A 248 -6.02 14.34 -7.65
C VAL A 248 -6.91 13.11 -7.88
N ASP A 249 -6.29 12.01 -8.24
CA ASP A 249 -6.94 10.71 -8.42
C ASP A 249 -6.56 9.80 -7.24
N ILE A 250 -7.53 9.36 -6.48
CA ILE A 250 -7.35 8.58 -5.24
C ILE A 250 -7.98 7.21 -5.41
N ALA A 251 -7.24 6.16 -5.10
CA ALA A 251 -7.77 4.80 -5.03
C ALA A 251 -7.42 4.18 -3.68
N VAL A 252 -8.41 3.98 -2.82
CA VAL A 252 -8.23 3.43 -1.48
C VAL A 252 -9.33 2.44 -1.13
N MET A 253 -9.00 1.47 -0.29
CA MET A 253 -9.98 0.49 0.19
C MET A 253 -11.01 1.15 1.12
N GLU A 254 -10.56 1.94 2.08
CA GLU A 254 -11.42 2.58 3.09
C GLU A 254 -11.08 4.05 3.26
N TYR A 255 -12.12 4.85 3.45
CA TYR A 255 -12.04 6.29 3.67
C TYR A 255 -13.02 6.71 4.77
N PHE A 256 -12.50 7.22 5.87
CA PHE A 256 -13.30 7.80 6.95
C PHE A 256 -12.64 9.07 7.49
N PRO A 257 -13.36 10.21 7.57
CA PRO A 257 -12.88 11.41 8.26
C PRO A 257 -13.02 11.30 9.78
N THR A 258 -12.75 10.11 10.32
CA THR A 258 -12.86 9.79 11.75
C THR A 258 -11.73 8.82 12.14
N THR A 259 -11.55 8.63 13.46
CA THR A 259 -10.89 7.43 13.97
C THR A 259 -11.83 6.22 13.88
N GLY A 260 -11.29 5.00 13.78
CA GLY A 260 -12.05 3.77 13.62
C GLY A 260 -11.80 2.71 14.69
N PHE A 261 -10.64 2.73 15.38
CA PHE A 261 -10.25 1.68 16.32
C PHE A 261 -10.78 1.94 17.74
N GLU A 262 -10.90 3.21 18.13
CA GLU A 262 -11.46 3.60 19.42
C GLU A 262 -12.94 3.91 19.34
N LYS A 263 -13.69 3.60 20.40
CA LYS A 263 -15.11 4.00 20.54
C LYS A 263 -15.26 4.92 21.76
N PRO A 264 -15.99 6.04 21.63
CA PRO A 264 -16.64 6.51 20.40
C PRO A 264 -15.64 6.99 19.36
N HIS A 265 -15.99 6.86 18.07
CA HIS A 265 -15.19 7.38 16.98
C HIS A 265 -15.03 8.90 17.13
N LYS A 266 -13.82 9.40 16.92
CA LYS A 266 -13.53 10.83 16.97
C LYS A 266 -13.51 11.39 15.53
N PHE A 267 -14.06 12.58 15.37
CA PHE A 267 -13.96 13.30 14.10
C PHE A 267 -12.50 13.68 13.82
N TRP A 268 -12.01 13.31 12.62
CA TRP A 268 -10.63 13.52 12.20
C TRP A 268 -10.60 13.88 10.70
N PRO A 269 -10.87 15.15 10.35
CA PRO A 269 -11.16 15.55 8.96
C PRO A 269 -9.94 16.02 8.18
N LEU A 270 -8.71 15.73 8.55
CA LEU A 270 -7.53 16.34 7.96
C LEU A 270 -7.42 16.10 6.45
N ILE A 271 -7.61 14.88 6.00
CA ILE A 271 -7.61 14.54 4.57
C ILE A 271 -8.87 15.08 3.89
N ASP A 272 -10.02 14.97 4.53
CA ASP A 272 -11.31 15.49 4.04
C ASP A 272 -11.24 17.01 3.78
N ASN A 273 -10.68 17.75 4.72
CA ASN A 273 -10.46 19.19 4.58
C ASN A 273 -9.50 19.51 3.43
N ALA A 274 -8.39 18.75 3.30
CA ALA A 274 -7.44 18.97 2.22
C ALA A 274 -8.08 18.76 0.84
N ILE A 275 -8.92 17.73 0.69
CA ILE A 275 -9.69 17.47 -0.53
C ILE A 275 -10.62 18.65 -0.82
N LYS A 276 -11.41 19.10 0.15
CA LYS A 276 -12.35 20.22 0.01
C LYS A 276 -11.64 21.53 -0.36
N MET A 277 -10.54 21.85 0.33
CA MET A 277 -9.73 23.04 0.02
C MET A 277 -9.16 22.97 -1.41
N ALA A 278 -8.68 21.82 -1.86
CA ALA A 278 -8.17 21.66 -3.22
C ALA A 278 -9.26 21.98 -4.26
N VAL A 279 -10.47 21.50 -4.04
CA VAL A 279 -11.60 21.71 -4.97
C VAL A 279 -12.13 23.11 -4.92
N PHE A 280 -12.44 23.64 -3.73
CA PHE A 280 -13.12 24.95 -3.60
C PHE A 280 -12.18 26.13 -3.84
N ASP A 281 -10.96 26.09 -3.32
CA ASP A 281 -10.04 27.22 -3.38
C ASP A 281 -9.23 27.23 -4.70
N ARG A 282 -8.83 26.04 -5.19
CA ARG A 282 -7.93 25.93 -6.35
C ARG A 282 -8.55 25.30 -7.59
N LYS A 283 -9.81 24.83 -7.51
CA LYS A 283 -10.53 24.18 -8.62
C LYS A 283 -9.86 22.90 -9.14
N VAL A 284 -9.14 22.22 -8.27
CA VAL A 284 -8.52 20.91 -8.58
C VAL A 284 -9.61 19.86 -8.74
N LYS A 285 -9.53 19.07 -9.80
CA LYS A 285 -10.50 17.99 -10.05
C LYS A 285 -10.16 16.78 -9.19
N ILE A 286 -11.10 16.27 -8.42
CA ILE A 286 -10.93 15.11 -7.56
C ILE A 286 -11.71 13.92 -8.13
N ARG A 287 -11.06 12.78 -8.25
CA ARG A 287 -11.72 11.49 -8.49
C ARG A 287 -11.31 10.52 -7.38
N MET A 288 -12.28 9.86 -6.78
CA MET A 288 -12.06 8.86 -5.74
C MET A 288 -12.64 7.53 -6.17
N LEU A 289 -11.79 6.51 -6.19
CA LEU A 289 -12.15 5.12 -6.47
C LEU A 289 -12.06 4.34 -5.15
N ILE A 290 -13.20 4.10 -4.56
CA ILE A 290 -13.32 3.48 -3.23
C ILE A 290 -13.73 2.02 -3.40
N SER A 291 -13.11 1.12 -2.65
CA SER A 291 -13.49 -0.28 -2.68
C SER A 291 -14.87 -0.51 -2.05
N CYS A 292 -15.68 -1.35 -2.66
CA CYS A 292 -16.86 -1.91 -2.02
C CYS A 292 -16.88 -3.42 -2.20
N GLY A 293 -16.84 -4.15 -1.10
CA GLY A 293 -17.00 -5.58 -1.02
C GLY A 293 -18.09 -5.96 -0.01
N ARG A 294 -18.32 -7.26 0.16
CA ARG A 294 -19.33 -7.78 1.10
C ARG A 294 -19.04 -7.42 2.56
N ASP A 295 -17.74 -7.24 2.88
CA ASP A 295 -17.26 -6.92 4.24
C ASP A 295 -16.98 -5.43 4.43
N SER A 296 -17.30 -4.57 3.46
CA SER A 296 -17.13 -3.12 3.59
C SER A 296 -18.07 -2.55 4.66
N ASP A 297 -17.56 -1.62 5.48
CA ASP A 297 -18.36 -0.99 6.53
C ASP A 297 -19.39 -0.01 5.93
N PRO A 298 -20.70 -0.27 6.07
CA PRO A 298 -21.75 0.61 5.55
C PRO A 298 -21.70 2.04 6.10
N ALA A 299 -21.08 2.26 7.26
CA ALA A 299 -20.90 3.59 7.85
C ALA A 299 -20.02 4.51 7.00
N MET A 300 -19.28 3.99 6.03
CA MET A 300 -18.50 4.77 5.08
C MET A 300 -19.39 5.56 4.10
N LEU A 301 -20.56 5.02 3.76
CA LEU A 301 -21.43 5.58 2.73
C LEU A 301 -21.82 7.05 2.96
N PRO A 302 -22.28 7.48 4.16
CA PRO A 302 -22.63 8.88 4.41
C PRO A 302 -21.49 9.87 4.17
N PHE A 303 -20.26 9.49 4.50
CA PHE A 303 -19.09 10.36 4.27
C PHE A 303 -18.76 10.50 2.78
N LEU A 304 -18.86 9.42 2.02
CA LEU A 304 -18.69 9.47 0.56
C LEU A 304 -19.81 10.28 -0.10
N GLN A 305 -21.05 10.12 0.35
CA GLN A 305 -22.19 10.91 -0.14
C GLN A 305 -22.02 12.40 0.17
N SER A 306 -21.49 12.75 1.34
CA SER A 306 -21.18 14.13 1.72
C SER A 306 -20.19 14.78 0.74
N LEU A 307 -19.11 14.07 0.37
CA LEU A 307 -18.17 14.57 -0.63
C LEU A 307 -18.81 14.64 -2.03
N ALA A 308 -19.50 13.60 -2.46
CA ALA A 308 -20.13 13.53 -3.79
C ALA A 308 -21.20 14.61 -4.00
N SER A 309 -21.90 15.00 -2.93
CA SER A 309 -22.91 16.08 -2.99
C SER A 309 -22.35 17.46 -3.30
N MET A 310 -21.04 17.65 -3.15
CA MET A 310 -20.36 18.91 -3.46
C MET A 310 -20.00 19.04 -4.93
N ASP A 311 -20.19 18.01 -5.77
CA ASP A 311 -19.89 18.06 -7.20
C ASP A 311 -20.84 19.05 -7.88
N TYR A 312 -20.27 20.17 -8.37
CA TYR A 312 -21.04 21.25 -8.99
C TYR A 312 -20.28 21.83 -10.20
N PRO A 313 -20.32 21.13 -11.33
CA PRO A 313 -19.50 21.44 -12.52
C PRO A 313 -19.71 22.87 -13.05
N LEU A 314 -20.93 23.46 -12.90
CA LEU A 314 -21.21 24.82 -13.32
C LEU A 314 -20.33 25.88 -12.61
N HIS A 315 -19.84 25.58 -11.42
CA HIS A 315 -18.91 26.42 -10.66
C HIS A 315 -17.47 25.90 -10.68
N HIS A 316 -17.15 25.00 -11.62
CA HIS A 316 -15.83 24.35 -11.71
C HIS A 316 -15.45 23.57 -10.45
N ILE A 317 -16.44 23.11 -9.69
CA ILE A 317 -16.26 22.21 -8.55
C ILE A 317 -16.44 20.78 -9.06
N SER A 318 -15.41 19.96 -8.97
CA SER A 318 -15.48 18.59 -9.46
C SER A 318 -14.95 17.60 -8.43
N ILE A 319 -15.87 16.87 -7.80
CA ILE A 319 -15.60 15.72 -6.92
C ILE A 319 -16.43 14.56 -7.41
N GLN A 320 -15.77 13.58 -8.03
CA GLN A 320 -16.43 12.40 -8.53
C GLN A 320 -16.01 11.19 -7.71
N ILE A 321 -16.97 10.39 -7.27
CA ILE A 321 -16.73 9.17 -6.49
C ILE A 321 -17.34 7.99 -7.21
N LYS A 322 -16.54 6.97 -7.43
CA LYS A 322 -16.96 5.65 -7.90
C LYS A 322 -16.60 4.58 -6.89
N LEU A 323 -17.44 3.57 -6.81
CA LEU A 323 -17.17 2.36 -6.07
C LEU A 323 -16.59 1.32 -7.03
N TYR A 324 -15.51 0.66 -6.61
CA TYR A 324 -14.94 -0.48 -7.31
C TYR A 324 -15.43 -1.76 -6.63
N ILE A 325 -16.17 -2.57 -7.38
CA ILE A 325 -16.81 -3.79 -6.89
C ILE A 325 -16.21 -4.98 -7.64
N VAL A 326 -15.53 -5.86 -6.92
CA VAL A 326 -15.00 -7.11 -7.49
C VAL A 326 -16.10 -8.16 -7.43
N PRO A 327 -16.60 -8.67 -8.58
CA PRO A 327 -17.62 -9.70 -8.57
C PRO A 327 -17.17 -10.95 -7.82
N VAL A 328 -17.99 -11.45 -6.90
CA VAL A 328 -17.66 -12.64 -6.09
C VAL A 328 -17.78 -13.92 -6.90
N GLY A 329 -18.84 -14.04 -7.73
CA GLY A 329 -19.06 -15.22 -8.56
C GLY A 329 -19.09 -16.50 -7.73
N ASN A 330 -18.35 -17.50 -8.17
CA ASN A 330 -18.19 -18.79 -7.50
C ASN A 330 -17.08 -18.83 -6.44
N GLN A 331 -16.57 -17.68 -6.01
CA GLN A 331 -15.48 -17.56 -5.00
C GLN A 331 -16.01 -17.19 -3.60
N SER A 332 -17.30 -17.40 -3.35
CA SER A 332 -17.97 -17.03 -2.09
C SER A 332 -17.42 -17.74 -0.84
N ASP A 333 -16.82 -18.92 -1.04
CA ASP A 333 -16.33 -19.76 0.06
C ASP A 333 -14.96 -19.32 0.61
N ILE A 334 -14.33 -18.35 -0.07
CA ILE A 334 -13.03 -17.80 0.35
C ILE A 334 -13.30 -16.51 1.12
N PRO A 335 -13.07 -16.44 2.44
CA PRO A 335 -13.37 -15.26 3.24
C PRO A 335 -12.39 -14.10 2.98
N TYR A 336 -12.85 -12.87 3.17
CA TYR A 336 -12.05 -11.65 3.03
C TYR A 336 -11.34 -11.52 1.69
N THR A 337 -12.08 -11.77 0.61
CA THR A 337 -11.60 -11.70 -0.78
C THR A 337 -12.50 -10.83 -1.64
N ARG A 338 -12.19 -10.76 -2.91
CA ARG A 338 -12.99 -10.06 -3.92
C ARG A 338 -13.20 -8.58 -3.58
N VAL A 339 -12.08 -7.93 -3.21
CA VAL A 339 -12.03 -6.50 -2.88
C VAL A 339 -10.89 -5.81 -3.63
N ASN A 340 -11.01 -4.51 -3.84
CA ASN A 340 -9.92 -3.67 -4.27
C ASN A 340 -9.18 -3.15 -3.03
N HIS A 341 -8.00 -3.71 -2.76
CA HIS A 341 -7.19 -3.41 -1.57
C HIS A 341 -6.14 -2.32 -1.82
N ASN A 342 -6.18 -1.66 -2.96
CA ASN A 342 -5.23 -0.61 -3.34
C ASN A 342 -5.26 0.58 -2.37
N LYS A 343 -4.12 1.24 -2.22
CA LYS A 343 -3.94 2.48 -1.45
C LYS A 343 -2.92 3.35 -2.16
N TYR A 344 -3.38 4.12 -3.13
CA TYR A 344 -2.52 5.03 -3.88
C TYR A 344 -3.26 6.30 -4.29
N MET A 345 -2.47 7.29 -4.65
CA MET A 345 -2.94 8.55 -5.21
C MET A 345 -2.00 8.97 -6.32
N VAL A 346 -2.53 9.54 -7.39
CA VAL A 346 -1.76 10.22 -8.42
C VAL A 346 -2.32 11.62 -8.66
N THR A 347 -1.45 12.63 -8.64
CA THR A 347 -1.80 14.02 -8.92
C THR A 347 -1.13 14.44 -10.23
N ASP A 348 -1.25 15.68 -10.63
CA ASP A 348 -0.48 16.21 -11.77
C ASP A 348 1.02 16.38 -11.48
N LYS A 349 1.48 16.14 -10.25
CA LYS A 349 2.88 16.32 -9.83
C LYS A 349 3.54 15.08 -9.27
N VAL A 350 2.80 14.25 -8.54
CA VAL A 350 3.36 13.11 -7.80
C VAL A 350 2.53 11.84 -7.94
N ALA A 351 3.19 10.71 -7.77
CA ALA A 351 2.59 9.43 -7.48
C ALA A 351 2.88 9.07 -6.01
N TYR A 352 1.85 8.68 -5.27
CA TYR A 352 1.92 8.21 -3.89
C TYR A 352 1.42 6.77 -3.85
N VAL A 353 2.22 5.85 -3.33
CA VAL A 353 1.84 4.45 -3.13
C VAL A 353 2.07 4.08 -1.67
N GLY A 354 1.00 3.75 -0.95
CA GLY A 354 1.03 3.52 0.48
C GLY A 354 0.51 2.16 0.92
N THR A 355 0.60 1.93 2.22
CA THR A 355 0.15 0.69 2.87
C THR A 355 -1.08 0.89 3.77
N SER A 356 -1.50 2.14 3.98
CA SER A 356 -2.51 2.55 4.95
C SER A 356 -3.87 2.84 4.31
N ASN A 357 -4.95 2.38 4.94
CA ASN A 357 -6.29 2.90 4.65
C ASN A 357 -6.40 4.35 5.11
N TRP A 358 -7.30 5.13 4.52
CA TRP A 358 -7.45 6.55 4.84
C TRP A 358 -8.47 6.76 5.96
N VAL A 359 -8.09 6.32 7.15
CA VAL A 359 -8.81 6.45 8.42
C VAL A 359 -7.81 6.94 9.46
N GLY A 360 -8.21 7.78 10.41
CA GLY A 360 -7.31 8.50 11.31
C GLY A 360 -6.29 7.63 12.04
N ASP A 361 -6.70 6.47 12.52
CA ASP A 361 -5.83 5.56 13.29
C ASP A 361 -4.61 5.06 12.51
N TYR A 362 -4.73 4.94 11.16
CA TYR A 362 -3.61 4.52 10.33
C TYR A 362 -2.46 5.53 10.31
N PHE A 363 -2.75 6.79 10.63
CA PHE A 363 -1.76 7.86 10.67
C PHE A 363 -1.33 8.24 12.09
N LEU A 364 -2.18 7.99 13.08
CA LEU A 364 -1.97 8.40 14.47
C LEU A 364 -1.27 7.33 15.30
N THR A 365 -1.64 6.06 15.13
CA THR A 365 -1.23 4.96 16.03
C THR A 365 -0.72 3.72 15.30
N THR A 366 -1.01 3.55 14.01
CA THR A 366 -0.71 2.34 13.24
C THR A 366 0.51 2.53 12.35
N ALA A 367 1.35 1.50 12.26
CA ALA A 367 2.50 1.53 11.37
C ALA A 367 2.09 1.44 9.91
N GLY A 368 2.60 2.36 9.13
CA GLY A 368 2.46 2.42 7.68
C GLY A 368 3.70 3.02 7.04
N VAL A 369 3.89 2.73 5.77
CA VAL A 369 4.88 3.41 4.92
C VAL A 369 4.26 3.78 3.60
N SER A 370 4.79 4.81 2.97
CA SER A 370 4.48 5.17 1.59
C SER A 370 5.73 5.58 0.84
N LEU A 371 5.69 5.36 -0.47
CA LEU A 371 6.67 5.86 -1.41
C LEU A 371 6.04 7.00 -2.19
N VAL A 372 6.69 8.17 -2.17
CA VAL A 372 6.29 9.34 -2.95
C VAL A 372 7.30 9.56 -4.06
N ILE A 373 6.81 9.72 -5.28
CA ILE A 373 7.61 9.78 -6.49
C ILE A 373 7.15 10.98 -7.33
N SER A 374 8.10 11.84 -7.68
CA SER A 374 7.92 12.88 -8.70
C SER A 374 8.86 12.60 -9.87
N GLN A 375 8.34 12.62 -11.10
CA GLN A 375 9.11 12.29 -12.29
C GLN A 375 8.97 13.38 -13.35
N SER A 376 10.11 13.85 -13.87
CA SER A 376 10.12 14.75 -15.01
C SER A 376 10.08 13.94 -16.31
N THR A 377 9.14 14.24 -17.20
CA THR A 377 9.10 13.67 -18.55
C THR A 377 9.86 14.58 -19.52
N PRO A 378 10.91 14.12 -20.18
CA PRO A 378 11.45 14.83 -21.32
C PRO A 378 10.41 14.86 -22.45
N HIS A 379 10.26 15.96 -23.16
CA HIS A 379 9.33 16.12 -24.29
C HIS A 379 9.53 15.09 -25.42
N SER A 380 10.64 14.33 -25.43
CA SER A 380 11.02 13.38 -26.48
C SER A 380 10.85 11.89 -26.12
N ALA A 381 10.40 11.55 -24.91
CA ALA A 381 10.30 10.15 -24.48
C ALA A 381 8.93 9.54 -24.81
N LEU A 382 8.63 9.37 -26.11
CA LEU A 382 7.40 8.70 -26.57
C LEU A 382 7.32 7.20 -26.25
N ASN A 383 8.43 6.55 -25.85
CA ASN A 383 8.50 5.09 -25.71
C ASN A 383 8.72 4.54 -24.28
N ASN A 384 9.11 5.35 -23.30
CA ASN A 384 9.30 4.87 -21.92
C ASN A 384 8.26 5.51 -21.01
N LYS A 385 7.19 4.79 -20.71
CA LYS A 385 6.20 5.22 -19.73
C LYS A 385 6.83 5.23 -18.34
N THR A 386 6.92 6.40 -17.72
CA THR A 386 7.32 6.53 -16.32
C THR A 386 6.35 5.79 -15.40
N LEU A 387 6.78 5.43 -14.20
CA LEU A 387 5.91 4.85 -13.18
C LEU A 387 4.66 5.72 -12.93
N TYR A 388 4.85 7.04 -12.91
CA TYR A 388 3.76 8.01 -12.82
C TYR A 388 2.69 7.81 -13.91
N HIS A 389 3.11 7.66 -15.16
CA HIS A 389 2.18 7.42 -16.27
C HIS A 389 1.51 6.05 -16.17
N GLN A 390 2.27 5.02 -15.78
CA GLN A 390 1.70 3.69 -15.58
C GLN A 390 0.60 3.72 -14.50
N LEU A 391 0.85 4.39 -13.37
CA LEU A 391 -0.12 4.49 -12.28
C LEU A 391 -1.38 5.27 -12.70
N LYS A 392 -1.20 6.35 -13.47
CA LYS A 392 -2.30 7.12 -14.03
C LYS A 392 -3.13 6.31 -15.04
N ASP A 393 -2.46 5.53 -15.89
CA ASP A 393 -3.13 4.64 -16.85
C ASP A 393 -3.94 3.55 -16.14
N VAL A 394 -3.37 2.95 -15.09
CA VAL A 394 -4.05 1.96 -14.24
C VAL A 394 -5.26 2.57 -13.53
N PHE A 395 -5.14 3.78 -13.00
CA PHE A 395 -6.29 4.48 -12.43
C PHE A 395 -7.39 4.70 -13.47
N ASN A 396 -7.05 5.17 -14.65
CA ASN A 396 -8.01 5.40 -15.74
C ASN A 396 -8.64 4.10 -16.24
N ARG A 397 -7.87 3.00 -16.35
CA ARG A 397 -8.38 1.67 -16.67
C ARG A 397 -9.45 1.25 -15.66
N ASP A 398 -9.13 1.34 -14.37
CA ASP A 398 -10.04 0.94 -13.31
C ASP A 398 -11.26 1.86 -13.24
N TRP A 399 -11.07 3.15 -13.37
CA TRP A 399 -12.13 4.17 -13.38
C TRP A 399 -13.17 3.97 -14.48
N HIS A 400 -12.75 3.47 -15.65
CA HIS A 400 -13.61 3.23 -16.80
C HIS A 400 -13.98 1.76 -16.99
N SER A 401 -13.63 0.91 -16.03
CA SER A 401 -13.95 -0.52 -16.09
C SER A 401 -15.43 -0.78 -15.80
N GLU A 402 -15.91 -1.96 -16.21
CA GLU A 402 -17.23 -2.46 -15.87
C GLU A 402 -17.40 -2.78 -14.37
N PHE A 403 -16.29 -2.79 -13.62
CA PHE A 403 -16.27 -3.05 -12.18
C PHE A 403 -16.55 -1.83 -11.35
N THR A 404 -16.80 -0.67 -11.96
CA THR A 404 -17.04 0.59 -11.25
C THR A 404 -18.42 1.15 -11.51
N VAL A 405 -19.00 1.71 -10.45
CA VAL A 405 -20.28 2.41 -10.50
C VAL A 405 -20.14 3.78 -9.82
N HIS A 406 -20.74 4.81 -10.40
CA HIS A 406 -20.82 6.08 -9.71
C HIS A 406 -21.62 5.94 -8.42
N LEU A 407 -21.17 6.59 -7.36
CA LEU A 407 -21.84 6.50 -6.06
C LEU A 407 -23.33 6.87 -6.12
N ARG A 408 -23.68 7.90 -6.90
CA ARG A 408 -25.06 8.35 -7.12
C ARG A 408 -25.93 7.34 -7.88
N ASP A 409 -25.30 6.46 -8.66
CA ASP A 409 -25.98 5.47 -9.52
C ASP A 409 -25.94 4.06 -8.87
N LEU A 410 -25.51 3.98 -7.59
CA LEU A 410 -25.41 2.73 -6.87
C LEU A 410 -26.80 2.13 -6.63
N GLY A 411 -27.13 1.09 -7.40
CA GLY A 411 -28.31 0.24 -7.18
C GLY A 411 -28.00 -0.95 -6.28
N HIS A 412 -28.97 -1.86 -6.13
CA HIS A 412 -28.76 -3.10 -5.42
C HIS A 412 -27.61 -3.91 -6.04
N ASN A 413 -26.62 -4.27 -5.25
CA ASN A 413 -25.49 -5.12 -5.67
C ASN A 413 -25.10 -6.05 -4.51
N PRO A 414 -25.27 -7.38 -4.65
CA PRO A 414 -25.02 -8.34 -3.59
C PRO A 414 -23.56 -8.43 -3.17
N ASP A 415 -22.64 -7.93 -4.00
CA ASP A 415 -21.20 -7.96 -3.74
C ASP A 415 -20.67 -6.66 -3.11
N CYS A 416 -21.56 -5.71 -2.77
CA CYS A 416 -21.22 -4.42 -2.16
C CYS A 416 -22.10 -4.13 -0.95
N ALA A 417 -21.52 -4.10 0.24
CA ALA A 417 -22.25 -3.84 1.49
C ALA A 417 -22.78 -2.40 1.62
N LEU A 418 -22.30 -1.47 0.78
CA LEU A 418 -22.78 -0.08 0.73
C LEU A 418 -24.05 0.06 -0.14
N SER A 419 -24.41 -0.96 -0.91
CA SER A 419 -25.59 -0.91 -1.79
C SER A 419 -26.90 -0.92 -0.98
N PRO A 420 -27.97 -0.27 -1.47
CA PRO A 420 -29.27 -0.41 -0.84
C PRO A 420 -29.72 -1.86 -0.85
N ARG A 421 -30.41 -2.25 0.23
CA ARG A 421 -30.95 -3.61 0.43
C ARG A 421 -32.17 -3.85 -0.44
#